data_b09e909f5eaa9f641c527a68e9d2274a
#
_entry.id   b09e909f5eaa9f641c527a68e9d2274a
#
_cell.length_a   1.000
_cell.length_b   1.000
_cell.length_c   1.000
_cell.angle_alpha   90.00
_cell.angle_beta   90.00
_cell.angle_gamma   90.00
#
_symmetry.space_group_name_H-M   'P 1'
#
loop_
_entity.id
_entity.type
_entity.pdbx_description
1 polymer ?
#
loop_
_entity_poly.entity_id
_entity_poly.type
_entity_poly.pdbx_seq_one_letter_code
_entity_poly.pdbx_strand_id
1 'polypeptide(L)'
;MNTDIKEIDLSYWGGFMDGESSIKLYKRAKKNSIGKIYDCYEPKIEVTNTDILLIEQMIKTFKIGYIYLDKPRTTEKGTICKQIARWIVTYQNAYHIAKIMLPYLREVNKKKGAEDIINYYETRVGKPKIK
;
A
#
# COMPACT_ATOMS: atom_id res chain seq x y z
N MET A 1 -6.36 12.40 8.97
CA MET A 1 -6.38 10.92 9.07
C MET A 1 -6.72 10.51 10.49
N ASN A 2 -7.48 9.43 10.63
CA ASN A 2 -7.87 8.93 11.94
C ASN A 2 -6.70 8.21 12.62
N THR A 3 -6.26 8.71 13.79
CA THR A 3 -5.17 8.11 14.56
C THR A 3 -5.68 7.34 15.78
N ASP A 4 -7.01 7.19 15.92
CA ASP A 4 -7.62 6.56 17.10
C ASP A 4 -7.77 5.05 16.94
N ILE A 5 -6.90 4.43 16.17
CA ILE A 5 -6.90 2.99 15.98
C ILE A 5 -6.25 2.33 17.20
N LYS A 6 -6.90 1.33 17.74
CA LYS A 6 -6.38 0.62 18.92
C LYS A 6 -5.08 -0.09 18.59
N GLU A 7 -4.16 -0.10 19.56
CA GLU A 7 -2.86 -0.72 19.39
C GLU A 7 -2.97 -2.22 19.07
N ILE A 8 -3.95 -2.90 19.65
CA ILE A 8 -4.15 -4.33 19.36
C ILE A 8 -4.52 -4.55 17.89
N ASP A 9 -5.31 -3.65 17.32
CA ASP A 9 -5.66 -3.74 15.90
C ASP A 9 -4.46 -3.41 15.02
N LEU A 10 -3.65 -2.43 15.40
CA LEU A 10 -2.43 -2.11 14.67
C LEU A 10 -1.44 -3.27 14.68
N SER A 11 -1.31 -3.95 15.83
CA SER A 11 -0.45 -5.13 15.93
C SER A 11 -0.94 -6.26 15.04
N TYR A 12 -2.25 -6.49 15.02
CA TYR A 12 -2.85 -7.51 14.16
C TYR A 12 -2.56 -7.23 12.68
N TRP A 13 -2.86 -6.01 12.24
CA TRP A 13 -2.65 -5.64 10.84
C TRP A 13 -1.18 -5.56 10.47
N GLY A 14 -0.31 -5.24 11.42
CA GLY A 14 1.14 -5.27 11.20
C GLY A 14 1.63 -6.66 10.85
N GLY A 15 1.20 -7.67 11.61
CA GLY A 15 1.53 -9.06 11.32
C GLY A 15 0.95 -9.53 9.99
N PHE A 16 -0.28 -9.12 9.69
CA PHE A 16 -0.91 -9.45 8.43
C PHE A 16 -0.17 -8.82 7.25
N MET A 17 0.21 -7.56 7.39
CA MET A 17 0.96 -6.85 6.35
C MET A 17 2.36 -7.45 6.13
N ASP A 18 3.00 -7.95 7.19
CA ASP A 18 4.30 -8.61 7.05
C ASP A 18 4.25 -9.78 6.06
N GLY A 19 3.14 -10.51 6.02
CA GLY A 19 2.99 -11.67 5.16
C GLY A 19 2.32 -11.39 3.82
N GLU A 20 1.41 -10.42 3.77
CA GLU A 20 0.47 -10.28 2.66
C GLU A 20 0.59 -8.98 1.89
N SER A 21 1.46 -8.05 2.29
CA SER A 21 1.53 -6.75 1.65
C SER A 21 2.72 -6.57 0.73
N SER A 22 2.60 -5.58 -0.15
CA SER A 22 3.70 -4.98 -0.88
C SER A 22 3.75 -3.51 -0.49
N ILE A 23 4.87 -3.09 0.08
CA ILE A 23 5.08 -1.70 0.50
C ILE A 23 6.30 -1.19 -0.23
N LYS A 24 6.11 -0.27 -1.19
CA LYS A 24 7.21 0.17 -2.04
C LYS A 24 7.06 1.62 -2.48
N LEU A 25 8.21 2.24 -2.65
CA LEU A 25 8.32 3.51 -3.37
C LEU A 25 8.77 3.17 -4.80
N TYR A 26 7.81 3.16 -5.72
CA TYR A 26 8.09 2.87 -7.12
C TYR A 26 8.73 4.06 -7.80
N LYS A 27 9.71 3.79 -8.64
CA LYS A 27 10.35 4.81 -9.48
C LYS A 27 10.00 4.50 -10.93
N ARG A 28 9.47 5.50 -11.63
CA ARG A 28 9.09 5.36 -13.03
C ARG A 28 9.66 6.50 -13.84
N ALA A 29 10.15 6.21 -15.03
CA ALA A 29 10.52 7.24 -15.99
C ALA A 29 9.27 7.66 -16.74
N LYS A 30 8.99 8.96 -16.78
CA LYS A 30 7.88 9.53 -17.52
C LYS A 30 8.41 10.55 -18.52
N LYS A 31 7.66 10.72 -19.62
CA LYS A 31 7.99 11.66 -20.68
C LYS A 31 7.01 12.82 -20.63
N ASN A 32 7.52 14.05 -20.60
CA ASN A 32 6.65 15.23 -20.61
C ASN A 32 6.24 15.60 -22.05
N SER A 33 5.46 16.68 -22.20
CA SER A 33 4.92 17.11 -23.49
C SER A 33 5.98 17.51 -24.51
N ILE A 34 7.17 17.90 -24.06
CA ILE A 34 8.28 18.27 -24.96
C ILE A 34 9.29 17.13 -25.16
N GLY A 35 8.97 15.93 -24.68
CA GLY A 35 9.78 14.76 -24.90
C GLY A 35 10.89 14.53 -23.88
N LYS A 36 10.98 15.38 -22.84
CA LYS A 36 11.98 15.23 -21.81
C LYS A 36 11.59 14.10 -20.85
N ILE A 37 12.53 13.19 -20.56
CA ILE A 37 12.33 12.09 -19.63
C ILE A 37 12.68 12.55 -18.22
N TYR A 38 11.82 12.25 -17.25
CA TYR A 38 12.05 12.57 -15.85
C TYR A 38 11.61 11.41 -14.96
N ASP A 39 12.21 11.31 -13.77
CA ASP A 39 11.84 10.30 -12.79
C ASP A 39 10.61 10.74 -12.00
N CYS A 40 9.68 9.82 -11.84
CA CYS A 40 8.47 10.01 -11.03
C CYS A 40 8.38 8.91 -10.00
N TYR A 41 8.05 9.28 -8.75
CA TYR A 41 7.95 8.32 -7.66
C TYR A 41 6.50 8.10 -7.29
N GLU A 42 6.14 6.84 -7.07
CA GLU A 42 4.80 6.45 -6.64
C GLU A 42 4.91 5.61 -5.38
N PRO A 43 4.63 6.20 -4.21
CA PRO A 43 4.52 5.41 -2.98
C PRO A 43 3.22 4.62 -3.02
N LYS A 44 3.32 3.33 -2.73
CA LYS A 44 2.16 2.44 -2.82
C LYS A 44 2.24 1.33 -1.79
N ILE A 45 1.11 1.10 -1.13
CA ILE A 45 0.91 -0.05 -0.24
C ILE A 45 -0.24 -0.85 -0.83
N GLU A 46 -0.02 -2.14 -1.01
CA GLU A 46 -1.04 -3.04 -1.54
C GLU A 46 -1.09 -4.29 -0.69
N VAL A 47 -2.28 -4.68 -0.28
CA VAL A 47 -2.53 -5.90 0.48
C VAL A 47 -3.54 -6.73 -0.28
N THR A 48 -3.21 -8.00 -0.53
CA THR A 48 -4.06 -8.90 -1.31
C THR A 48 -4.47 -10.10 -0.48
N ASN A 49 -5.71 -10.54 -0.67
CA ASN A 49 -6.19 -11.77 -0.04
C ASN A 49 -7.44 -12.26 -0.77
N THR A 50 -7.71 -13.56 -0.69
CA THR A 50 -8.95 -14.13 -1.21
C THR A 50 -10.11 -13.97 -0.22
N ASP A 51 -9.83 -13.63 1.02
CA ASP A 51 -10.86 -13.33 2.02
C ASP A 51 -11.29 -11.87 1.89
N ILE A 52 -12.33 -11.64 1.11
CA ILE A 52 -12.82 -10.29 0.81
C ILE A 52 -13.27 -9.57 2.07
N LEU A 53 -13.93 -10.28 3.00
CA LEU A 53 -14.40 -9.69 4.25
C LEU A 53 -13.25 -9.19 5.11
N LEU A 54 -12.12 -9.91 5.10
CA LEU A 54 -10.93 -9.49 5.84
C LEU A 54 -10.36 -8.18 5.29
N ILE A 55 -10.29 -8.07 3.96
CA ILE A 55 -9.82 -6.84 3.32
C ILE A 55 -10.79 -5.68 3.60
N GLU A 56 -12.10 -5.94 3.60
CA GLU A 56 -13.10 -4.92 3.97
C GLU A 56 -12.93 -4.45 5.40
N GLN A 57 -12.60 -5.34 6.34
CA GLN A 57 -12.32 -4.98 7.73
C GLN A 57 -11.09 -4.06 7.82
N MET A 58 -10.07 -4.33 7.02
CA MET A 58 -8.86 -3.51 6.97
C MET A 58 -9.20 -2.08 6.53
N ILE A 59 -9.98 -1.93 5.46
CA ILE A 59 -10.42 -0.63 4.99
C ILE A 59 -11.24 0.10 6.06
N LYS A 60 -12.13 -0.63 6.73
CA LYS A 60 -12.95 -0.07 7.80
C LYS A 60 -12.12 0.45 8.96
N THR A 61 -11.03 -0.26 9.27
CA THR A 61 -10.11 0.12 10.35
C THR A 61 -9.35 1.39 10.02
N PHE A 62 -8.75 1.45 8.85
CA PHE A 62 -7.89 2.58 8.46
C PHE A 62 -8.66 3.73 7.85
N LYS A 63 -9.83 3.47 7.26
CA LYS A 63 -10.73 4.46 6.63
C LYS A 63 -10.11 5.23 5.47
N ILE A 64 -9.07 4.68 4.86
CA ILE A 64 -8.45 5.25 3.67
C ILE A 64 -8.08 4.12 2.70
N GLY A 65 -7.82 4.50 1.45
CA GLY A 65 -7.54 3.54 0.39
C GLY A 65 -8.82 3.06 -0.29
N TYR A 66 -8.66 2.15 -1.21
CA TYR A 66 -9.79 1.60 -1.95
C TYR A 66 -9.59 0.11 -2.15
N ILE A 67 -10.70 -0.60 -2.37
CA ILE A 67 -10.69 -2.03 -2.67
C ILE A 67 -10.81 -2.22 -4.18
N TYR A 68 -9.99 -3.13 -4.70
CA TYR A 68 -10.07 -3.58 -6.08
C TYR A 68 -10.33 -5.09 -6.07
N LEU A 69 -11.34 -5.53 -6.81
CA LEU A 69 -11.67 -6.94 -6.92
C LEU A 69 -11.25 -7.45 -8.29
N ASP A 70 -10.30 -8.38 -8.30
CA ASP A 70 -9.88 -9.04 -9.55
C ASP A 70 -11.03 -9.91 -10.05
N LYS A 71 -11.14 -10.03 -11.37
CA LYS A 71 -12.10 -10.99 -11.94
C LYS A 71 -11.66 -12.41 -11.62
N PRO A 72 -12.61 -13.32 -11.29
CA PRO A 72 -12.26 -14.72 -11.11
C PRO A 72 -11.61 -15.27 -12.39
N ARG A 73 -10.55 -16.08 -12.20
CA ARG A 73 -9.84 -16.70 -13.33
C ARG A 73 -10.17 -18.18 -13.42
N THR A 74 -10.17 -18.67 -14.64
CA THR A 74 -10.33 -20.09 -14.90
C THR A 74 -8.99 -20.64 -15.40
N THR A 75 -8.53 -21.74 -14.80
CA THR A 75 -7.29 -22.39 -15.23
C THR A 75 -7.51 -23.14 -16.55
N GLU A 76 -6.43 -23.56 -17.20
CA GLU A 76 -6.50 -24.38 -18.42
C GLU A 76 -7.29 -25.67 -18.22
N LYS A 77 -7.30 -26.18 -16.98
CA LYS A 77 -8.06 -27.39 -16.63
C LYS A 77 -9.52 -27.11 -16.28
N GLY A 78 -9.97 -25.89 -16.43
CA GLY A 78 -11.35 -25.50 -16.11
C GLY A 78 -11.63 -25.22 -14.65
N THR A 79 -10.61 -25.18 -13.79
CA THR A 79 -10.79 -24.85 -12.38
C THR A 79 -10.99 -23.34 -12.21
N ILE A 80 -12.05 -22.94 -11.50
CA ILE A 80 -12.31 -21.53 -11.21
C ILE A 80 -11.50 -21.15 -9.97
N CYS A 81 -10.61 -20.16 -10.12
CA CYS A 81 -9.83 -19.63 -9.00
C CYS A 81 -10.67 -18.64 -8.19
N LYS A 82 -10.40 -18.57 -6.88
CA LYS A 82 -11.07 -17.60 -6.01
C LYS A 82 -10.76 -16.18 -6.45
N GLN A 83 -11.74 -15.31 -6.28
CA GLN A 83 -11.57 -13.89 -6.52
C GLN A 83 -10.60 -13.29 -5.51
N ILE A 84 -9.70 -12.43 -5.98
CA ILE A 84 -8.71 -11.76 -5.14
C ILE A 84 -9.19 -10.34 -4.86
N ALA A 85 -9.15 -9.96 -3.60
CA ALA A 85 -9.39 -8.58 -3.17
C ALA A 85 -8.05 -7.90 -2.89
N ARG A 86 -7.94 -6.64 -3.29
CA ARG A 86 -6.74 -5.82 -3.06
C ARG A 86 -7.14 -4.53 -2.36
N TRP A 87 -6.45 -4.22 -1.26
CA TRP A 87 -6.52 -2.90 -0.64
C TRP A 87 -5.34 -2.11 -1.15
N ILE A 88 -5.62 -0.96 -1.75
CA ILE A 88 -4.58 -0.15 -2.39
C ILE A 88 -4.58 1.24 -1.76
N VAL A 89 -3.39 1.68 -1.35
CA VAL A 89 -3.16 2.99 -0.75
C VAL A 89 -1.98 3.62 -1.47
N THR A 90 -2.14 4.86 -1.95
CA THR A 90 -1.11 5.53 -2.75
C THR A 90 -0.83 6.94 -2.23
N TYR A 91 0.32 7.47 -2.60
CA TYR A 91 0.75 8.85 -2.36
C TYR A 91 0.66 9.24 -0.88
N GLN A 92 0.01 10.34 -0.53
CA GLN A 92 -0.05 10.82 0.86
C GLN A 92 -0.67 9.80 1.81
N ASN A 93 -1.68 9.08 1.34
CA ASN A 93 -2.31 8.05 2.17
C ASN A 93 -1.33 6.92 2.47
N ALA A 94 -0.50 6.53 1.49
CA ALA A 94 0.55 5.53 1.73
C ALA A 94 1.57 6.03 2.76
N TYR A 95 1.93 7.30 2.71
CA TYR A 95 2.81 7.91 3.70
C TYR A 95 2.19 7.82 5.11
N HIS A 96 0.92 8.18 5.25
CA HIS A 96 0.24 8.12 6.55
C HIS A 96 0.17 6.69 7.09
N ILE A 97 -0.17 5.72 6.26
CA ILE A 97 -0.21 4.32 6.68
C ILE A 97 1.19 3.82 7.03
N ALA A 98 2.20 4.18 6.24
CA ALA A 98 3.58 3.79 6.52
C ALA A 98 4.03 4.30 7.89
N LYS A 99 3.72 5.55 8.23
CA LYS A 99 4.08 6.13 9.53
C LYS A 99 3.38 5.41 10.69
N ILE A 100 2.09 5.11 10.53
CA ILE A 100 1.33 4.43 11.59
C ILE A 100 1.83 3.01 11.77
N MET A 101 2.11 2.30 10.67
CA MET A 101 2.38 0.88 10.70
C MET A 101 3.84 0.51 10.94
N LEU A 102 4.79 1.43 10.66
CA LEU A 102 6.21 1.11 10.79
C LEU A 102 6.57 0.45 12.13
N PRO A 103 6.09 0.91 13.30
CA PRO A 103 6.42 0.27 14.56
C PRO A 103 5.90 -1.17 14.71
N TYR A 104 4.93 -1.55 13.89
CA TYR A 104 4.29 -2.87 13.96
C TYR A 104 4.77 -3.83 12.88
N LEU A 105 5.60 -3.37 11.96
CA LEU A 105 6.18 -4.20 10.90
C LEU A 105 7.47 -4.83 11.40
N ARG A 106 7.67 -6.10 11.07
CA ARG A 106 8.88 -6.85 11.46
C ARG A 106 9.65 -7.37 10.26
N GLU A 107 8.96 -7.67 9.16
CA GLU A 107 9.61 -8.19 7.97
C GLU A 107 10.50 -7.10 7.36
N VAL A 108 11.76 -7.45 7.04
CA VAL A 108 12.79 -6.49 6.69
C VAL A 108 12.45 -5.68 5.43
N ASN A 109 11.86 -6.31 4.43
CA ASN A 109 11.53 -5.63 3.17
C ASN A 109 10.32 -4.70 3.33
N LYS A 110 9.34 -5.08 4.17
CA LYS A 110 8.18 -4.24 4.45
C LYS A 110 8.59 -3.00 5.25
N LYS A 111 9.45 -3.20 6.25
CA LYS A 111 10.01 -2.09 7.03
C LYS A 111 10.78 -1.13 6.12
N LYS A 112 11.64 -1.67 5.25
CA LYS A 112 12.43 -0.84 4.33
C LYS A 112 11.53 -0.06 3.38
N GLY A 113 10.51 -0.70 2.83
CA GLY A 113 9.55 -0.03 1.95
C GLY A 113 8.82 1.12 2.65
N ALA A 114 8.38 0.89 3.89
CA ALA A 114 7.74 1.92 4.69
C ALA A 114 8.69 3.08 4.99
N GLU A 115 9.93 2.76 5.36
CA GLU A 115 10.96 3.78 5.61
C GLU A 115 11.26 4.60 4.36
N ASP A 116 11.35 3.96 3.21
CA ASP A 116 11.58 4.65 1.92
C ASP A 116 10.46 5.63 1.61
N ILE A 117 9.21 5.23 1.83
CA ILE A 117 8.05 6.10 1.62
C ILE A 117 8.09 7.29 2.57
N ILE A 118 8.36 7.03 3.85
CA ILE A 118 8.43 8.08 4.88
C ILE A 118 9.54 9.07 4.54
N ASN A 119 10.73 8.57 4.25
CA ASN A 119 11.88 9.42 3.89
C ASN A 119 11.59 10.27 2.66
N TYR A 120 10.97 9.69 1.65
CA TYR A 120 10.66 10.41 0.44
C TYR A 120 9.79 11.64 0.71
N TYR A 121 8.76 11.51 1.54
CA TYR A 121 7.91 12.64 1.88
C TYR A 121 8.58 13.62 2.83
N GLU A 122 9.32 13.13 3.82
CA GLU A 122 9.92 14.00 4.84
C GLU A 122 11.12 14.78 4.32
N THR A 123 11.83 14.26 3.32
CA THR A 123 12.94 14.99 2.70
C THR A 123 12.50 15.94 1.59
N ARG A 124 11.21 16.07 1.33
CA ARG A 124 10.68 16.98 0.30
C ARG A 124 10.24 18.32 0.85
N VAL A 125 10.69 18.70 2.02
CA VAL A 125 10.38 20.00 2.61
C VAL A 125 10.82 21.12 1.66
N GLY A 126 9.88 22.00 1.31
CA GLY A 126 10.13 23.10 0.36
C GLY A 126 10.10 22.70 -1.11
N LYS A 127 9.84 21.44 -1.45
CA LYS A 127 9.72 20.97 -2.83
C LYS A 127 8.25 20.86 -3.25
N PRO A 128 7.97 20.84 -4.57
CA PRO A 128 6.59 20.63 -5.02
C PRO A 128 5.99 19.36 -4.43
N LYS A 129 4.72 19.42 -4.06
CA LYS A 129 4.02 18.25 -3.52
C LYS A 129 3.76 17.23 -4.61
N ILE A 130 3.82 15.95 -4.25
CA ILE A 130 3.39 14.88 -5.12
C ILE A 130 1.86 14.88 -5.14
N LYS A 131 1.32 14.80 -6.31
CA LYS A 131 -0.13 14.70 -6.50
C LYS A 131 -0.52 13.32 -7.00
#